data_203be4521f7b686c92ecffde4e7cd46d
#
_entry.id   203be4521f7b686c92ecffde4e7cd46d
#
_cell.length_a   1.000
_cell.length_b   1.000
_cell.length_c   1.000
_cell.angle_alpha   90.00
_cell.angle_beta   90.00
_cell.angle_gamma   90.00
#
_symmetry.space_group_name_H-M   'P 1'
#
loop_
_entity.id
_entity.type
_entity.pdbx_description
1 polymer ?
#
loop_
_entity_poly.entity_id
_entity_poly.type
_entity_poly.pdbx_seq_one_letter_code
_entity_poly.pdbx_strand_id
1 'polypeptide(L)'
;MDALNRIKFLEDRLHRLSEIGMALSTEKNTDRLFEMILEEAKNITQADGRTLYSVNKDGDLDFEILRNDSMKTIMGGTSGVEIPYYPVHLWLDDKTPNQKNVSAYVALTGKTVNIKDAYKEEGFDFEGTKNFDKKSGYHSKSFLTVPLKNHENEIIGVMQ
;
A
#
# COMPACT_ATOMS: atom_id res chain seq x y z
N MET A 1 -18.72 4.12 -25.00
CA MET A 1 -19.64 3.71 -23.90
C MET A 1 -20.78 4.70 -23.92
N ASP A 2 -21.98 4.23 -24.12
CA ASP A 2 -23.15 5.11 -24.17
C ASP A 2 -23.49 5.65 -22.77
N ALA A 3 -24.29 6.73 -22.69
CA ALA A 3 -24.59 7.42 -21.44
C ALA A 3 -25.25 6.49 -20.40
N LEU A 4 -26.15 5.60 -20.86
CA LEU A 4 -26.86 4.66 -20.00
C LEU A 4 -25.91 3.62 -19.37
N ASN A 5 -24.99 3.08 -20.15
CA ASN A 5 -23.96 2.15 -19.68
C ASN A 5 -23.01 2.82 -18.70
N ARG A 6 -22.70 4.11 -18.88
CA ARG A 6 -21.87 4.88 -17.96
C ARG A 6 -22.58 5.14 -16.64
N ILE A 7 -23.86 5.45 -16.66
CA ILE A 7 -24.68 5.65 -15.45
C ILE A 7 -24.71 4.35 -14.65
N LYS A 8 -25.08 3.23 -15.27
CA LYS A 8 -25.12 1.92 -14.62
C LYS A 8 -23.75 1.54 -14.00
N PHE A 9 -22.68 1.74 -14.73
CA PHE A 9 -21.32 1.49 -14.22
C PHE A 9 -21.00 2.35 -12.98
N LEU A 10 -21.42 3.62 -12.96
CA LEU A 10 -21.19 4.50 -11.81
C LEU A 10 -22.07 4.12 -10.62
N GLU A 11 -23.33 3.73 -10.86
CA GLU A 11 -24.23 3.23 -9.81
C GLU A 11 -23.69 1.97 -9.15
N ASP A 12 -23.23 0.99 -9.95
CA ASP A 12 -22.62 -0.25 -9.44
C ASP A 12 -21.37 0.05 -8.59
N ARG A 13 -20.54 1.01 -9.02
CA ARG A 13 -19.37 1.43 -8.24
C ARG A 13 -19.75 2.13 -6.94
N LEU A 14 -20.76 2.97 -6.96
CA LEU A 14 -21.24 3.68 -5.78
C LEU A 14 -21.82 2.70 -4.75
N HIS A 15 -22.61 1.74 -5.23
CA HIS A 15 -23.16 0.67 -4.39
C HIS A 15 -22.06 -0.12 -3.71
N ARG A 16 -21.06 -0.56 -4.49
CA ARG A 16 -19.90 -1.29 -3.96
C ARG A 16 -19.10 -0.49 -2.92
N LEU A 17 -18.85 0.80 -3.18
CA LEU A 17 -18.18 1.67 -2.20
C LEU A 17 -18.99 1.81 -0.91
N SER A 18 -20.33 1.86 -0.99
CA SER A 18 -21.20 1.89 0.19
C SER A 18 -21.14 0.58 0.99
N GLU A 19 -21.15 -0.57 0.33
CA GLU A 19 -20.99 -1.88 0.97
C GLU A 19 -19.64 -2.01 1.69
N ILE A 20 -18.55 -1.59 1.03
CA ILE A 20 -17.21 -1.56 1.62
C ILE A 20 -17.21 -0.66 2.86
N GLY A 21 -17.77 0.55 2.77
CA GLY A 21 -17.85 1.48 3.89
C GLY A 21 -18.60 0.91 5.08
N MET A 22 -19.73 0.22 4.86
CA MET A 22 -20.48 -0.46 5.90
C MET A 22 -19.68 -1.61 6.55
N ALA A 23 -19.04 -2.43 5.73
CA ALA A 23 -18.25 -3.56 6.22
C ALA A 23 -17.05 -3.07 7.07
N LEU A 24 -16.34 -2.05 6.61
CA LEU A 24 -15.22 -1.44 7.34
C LEU A 24 -15.67 -0.80 8.65
N SER A 25 -16.84 -0.17 8.69
CA SER A 25 -17.34 0.50 9.90
C SER A 25 -17.82 -0.47 10.99
N THR A 26 -18.09 -1.73 10.64
CA THR A 26 -18.55 -2.76 11.58
C THR A 26 -17.42 -3.65 12.11
N GLU A 27 -16.26 -3.66 11.44
CA GLU A 27 -15.11 -4.47 11.88
C GLU A 27 -14.44 -3.82 13.10
N LYS A 28 -14.24 -4.62 14.15
CA LYS A 28 -13.63 -4.19 15.42
C LYS A 28 -12.18 -4.65 15.57
N ASN A 29 -11.78 -5.66 14.81
CA ASN A 29 -10.41 -6.13 14.81
C ASN A 29 -9.58 -5.32 13.79
N THR A 30 -8.58 -4.61 14.27
CA THR A 30 -7.77 -3.71 13.45
C THR A 30 -7.02 -4.44 12.33
N ASP A 31 -6.49 -5.64 12.60
CA ASP A 31 -5.77 -6.42 11.59
C ASP A 31 -6.70 -6.87 10.47
N ARG A 32 -7.91 -7.34 10.84
CA ARG A 32 -8.94 -7.68 9.84
C ARG A 32 -9.40 -6.46 9.05
N LEU A 33 -9.55 -5.32 9.71
CA LEU A 33 -9.88 -4.06 9.05
C LEU A 33 -8.83 -3.70 7.99
N PHE A 34 -7.56 -3.79 8.35
CA PHE A 34 -6.45 -3.53 7.43
C PHE A 34 -6.42 -4.53 6.26
N GLU A 35 -6.66 -5.81 6.53
CA GLU A 35 -6.76 -6.83 5.47
C GLU A 35 -7.91 -6.56 4.51
N MET A 36 -9.07 -6.17 5.02
CA MET A 36 -10.21 -5.78 4.19
C MET A 36 -9.91 -4.57 3.32
N ILE A 37 -9.27 -3.54 3.86
CA ILE A 37 -8.85 -2.34 3.10
C ILE A 37 -7.91 -2.74 1.96
N LEU A 38 -6.89 -3.56 2.25
CA LEU A 38 -5.94 -4.02 1.24
C LEU A 38 -6.58 -4.89 0.15
N GLU A 39 -7.50 -5.77 0.53
CA GLU A 39 -8.19 -6.62 -0.44
C GLU A 39 -9.09 -5.81 -1.37
N GLU A 40 -9.80 -4.82 -0.85
CA GLU A 40 -10.62 -3.93 -1.68
C GLU A 40 -9.76 -3.02 -2.57
N ALA A 41 -8.62 -2.53 -2.07
CA ALA A 41 -7.67 -1.77 -2.88
C ALA A 41 -7.13 -2.62 -4.04
N LYS A 42 -6.77 -3.90 -3.77
CA LYS A 42 -6.38 -4.86 -4.82
C LYS A 42 -7.48 -5.05 -5.85
N ASN A 43 -8.73 -5.28 -5.40
CA ASN A 43 -9.87 -5.50 -6.31
C ASN A 43 -10.13 -4.30 -7.23
N ILE A 44 -9.93 -3.08 -6.73
CA ILE A 44 -10.09 -1.84 -7.51
C ILE A 44 -8.95 -1.64 -8.51
N THR A 45 -7.72 -1.93 -8.08
CA THR A 45 -6.49 -1.65 -8.86
C THR A 45 -6.04 -2.82 -9.71
N GLN A 46 -6.56 -4.03 -9.47
CA GLN A 46 -6.09 -5.30 -10.05
C GLN A 46 -4.62 -5.56 -9.73
N ALA A 47 -4.16 -5.13 -8.55
CA ALA A 47 -2.79 -5.32 -8.10
C ALA A 47 -2.52 -6.77 -7.72
N ASP A 48 -1.31 -7.26 -7.98
CA ASP A 48 -0.84 -8.58 -7.59
C ASP A 48 -0.22 -8.58 -6.19
N GLY A 49 0.62 -7.58 -5.91
CA GLY A 49 1.23 -7.35 -4.60
C GLY A 49 0.59 -6.20 -3.86
N ARG A 50 0.58 -6.27 -2.53
CA ARG A 50 0.06 -5.22 -1.66
C ARG A 50 0.75 -5.23 -0.31
N THR A 51 1.09 -4.05 0.18
CA THR A 51 1.74 -3.87 1.48
C THR A 51 1.05 -2.75 2.24
N LEU A 52 0.81 -2.98 3.52
CA LEU A 52 0.39 -1.96 4.46
C LEU A 52 1.53 -1.68 5.44
N TYR A 53 1.77 -0.41 5.67
CA TYR A 53 2.69 0.08 6.68
C TYR A 53 1.95 0.92 7.70
N SER A 54 2.34 0.84 8.98
CA SER A 54 1.93 1.79 10.02
C SER A 54 3.09 2.66 10.45
N VAL A 55 2.79 3.89 10.87
CA VAL A 55 3.81 4.75 11.51
C VAL A 55 3.99 4.28 12.94
N ASN A 56 5.22 3.89 13.29
CA ASN A 56 5.55 3.45 14.63
C ASN A 56 5.89 4.62 15.57
N LYS A 57 6.14 4.32 16.85
CA LYS A 57 6.47 5.32 17.88
C LYS A 57 7.76 6.10 17.61
N ASP A 58 8.67 5.55 16.84
CA ASP A 58 9.94 6.17 16.46
C ASP A 58 9.80 7.05 15.22
N GLY A 59 8.61 7.05 14.60
CA GLY A 59 8.29 7.82 13.41
C GLY A 59 8.68 7.14 12.10
N ASP A 60 9.01 5.85 12.12
CA ASP A 60 9.33 5.04 10.96
C ASP A 60 8.12 4.20 10.51
N LEU A 61 8.23 3.50 9.38
CA LEU A 61 7.17 2.66 8.85
C LEU A 61 7.45 1.18 9.15
N ASP A 62 6.64 0.59 10.03
CA ASP A 62 6.61 -0.85 10.24
C ASP A 62 5.76 -1.54 9.17
N PHE A 63 6.19 -2.73 8.75
CA PHE A 63 5.38 -3.58 7.88
C PHE A 63 4.30 -4.28 8.70
N GLU A 64 3.04 -4.01 8.42
CA GLU A 64 1.90 -4.64 9.09
C GLU A 64 1.35 -5.83 8.33
N ILE A 65 1.22 -5.69 7.02
CA ILE A 65 0.68 -6.72 6.13
C ILE A 65 1.44 -6.72 4.83
N LEU A 66 1.81 -7.90 4.37
CA LEU A 66 2.41 -8.13 3.06
C LEU A 66 1.70 -9.29 2.38
N ARG A 67 1.19 -9.07 1.20
CA ARG A 67 0.50 -10.05 0.36
C ARG A 67 1.01 -9.97 -1.07
N ASN A 68 1.21 -11.12 -1.69
CA ASN A 68 1.47 -11.21 -3.13
C ASN A 68 0.86 -12.52 -3.65
N ASP A 69 -0.06 -12.40 -4.60
CA ASP A 69 -0.85 -13.54 -5.07
C ASP A 69 -0.03 -14.48 -5.95
N SER A 70 0.73 -13.94 -6.91
CA SER A 70 1.58 -14.73 -7.80
C SER A 70 2.66 -15.50 -7.03
N MET A 71 3.22 -14.90 -5.99
CA MET A 71 4.23 -15.51 -5.13
C MET A 71 3.64 -16.32 -3.98
N LYS A 72 2.32 -16.31 -3.80
CA LYS A 72 1.61 -16.93 -2.67
C LYS A 72 2.14 -16.46 -1.31
N THR A 73 2.55 -15.20 -1.22
CA THR A 73 3.09 -14.61 0.00
C THR A 73 1.95 -14.07 0.86
N ILE A 74 1.91 -14.51 2.12
CA ILE A 74 0.93 -14.10 3.12
C ILE A 74 1.68 -13.92 4.44
N MET A 75 1.94 -12.66 4.85
CA MET A 75 2.68 -12.32 6.07
C MET A 75 2.02 -11.17 6.81
N GLY A 76 2.15 -11.10 8.12
CA GLY A 76 1.56 -10.08 8.98
C GLY A 76 0.03 -10.17 9.09
N GLY A 77 -0.60 -9.21 9.73
CA GLY A 77 -2.03 -9.21 10.00
C GLY A 77 -2.49 -10.46 10.76
N THR A 78 -3.61 -11.04 10.36
CA THR A 78 -4.17 -12.25 11.00
C THR A 78 -3.50 -13.56 10.56
N SER A 79 -2.50 -13.52 9.67
CA SER A 79 -1.85 -14.74 9.15
C SER A 79 -1.02 -15.50 10.19
N GLY A 80 -0.57 -14.81 11.25
CA GLY A 80 0.36 -15.37 12.24
C GLY A 80 1.79 -15.56 11.70
N VAL A 81 2.09 -15.16 10.47
CA VAL A 81 3.41 -15.23 9.87
C VAL A 81 4.12 -13.89 10.04
N GLU A 82 5.27 -13.90 10.69
CA GLU A 82 6.08 -12.70 10.90
C GLU A 82 6.64 -12.15 9.57
N ILE A 83 6.72 -10.83 9.47
CA ILE A 83 7.35 -10.15 8.34
C ILE A 83 8.82 -9.90 8.69
N PRO A 84 9.79 -10.57 8.03
CA PRO A 84 11.20 -10.50 8.40
C PRO A 84 11.93 -9.29 7.79
N TYR A 85 11.26 -8.14 7.76
CA TYR A 85 11.82 -6.90 7.22
C TYR A 85 11.94 -5.84 8.29
N TYR A 86 13.04 -5.07 8.23
CA TYR A 86 13.24 -3.92 9.10
C TYR A 86 12.29 -2.78 8.71
N PRO A 87 11.96 -1.90 9.67
CA PRO A 87 11.20 -0.70 9.40
C PRO A 87 11.81 0.15 8.28
N VAL A 88 10.98 0.82 7.52
CA VAL A 88 11.44 1.80 6.54
C VAL A 88 11.67 3.12 7.28
N HIS A 89 12.93 3.53 7.39
CA HIS A 89 13.29 4.80 8.00
C HIS A 89 12.83 5.98 7.16
N LEU A 90 12.10 6.91 7.80
CA LEU A 90 11.69 8.16 7.17
C LEU A 90 12.82 9.18 7.08
N TRP A 91 13.79 9.07 7.99
CA TRP A 91 14.96 9.94 8.04
C TRP A 91 16.23 9.09 7.94
N LEU A 92 17.17 9.55 7.13
CA LEU A 92 18.48 8.90 6.97
C LEU A 92 19.39 9.25 8.17
N ASP A 93 20.53 8.56 8.30
CA ASP A 93 21.49 8.75 9.40
C ASP A 93 22.00 10.20 9.51
N ASP A 94 22.10 10.91 8.38
CA ASP A 94 22.47 12.32 8.32
C ASP A 94 21.30 13.29 8.63
N LYS A 95 20.16 12.77 9.07
CA LYS A 95 18.91 13.48 9.35
C LYS A 95 18.27 14.14 8.12
N THR A 96 18.64 13.76 6.92
CA THR A 96 17.93 14.15 5.72
C THR A 96 16.70 13.26 5.49
N PRO A 97 15.61 13.78 4.88
CA PRO A 97 14.43 12.99 4.61
C PRO A 97 14.71 11.92 3.56
N ASN A 98 14.24 10.70 3.80
CA ASN A 98 14.37 9.57 2.87
C ASN A 98 13.40 9.70 1.69
N GLN A 99 13.66 10.66 0.81
CA GLN A 99 12.79 10.94 -0.35
C GLN A 99 13.01 9.98 -1.52
N LYS A 100 14.00 9.12 -1.46
CA LYS A 100 14.26 8.12 -2.52
C LYS A 100 13.47 6.84 -2.35
N ASN A 101 13.05 6.51 -1.13
CA ASN A 101 12.12 5.42 -0.88
C ASN A 101 10.68 5.91 -1.08
N VAL A 102 9.89 5.22 -1.91
CA VAL A 102 8.53 5.65 -2.26
C VAL A 102 7.61 5.72 -1.04
N SER A 103 7.64 4.70 -0.17
CA SER A 103 6.77 4.66 1.02
C SER A 103 7.15 5.75 2.01
N ALA A 104 8.46 5.97 2.23
CA ALA A 104 8.95 7.06 3.07
C ALA A 104 8.57 8.44 2.50
N TYR A 105 8.72 8.65 1.20
CA TYR A 105 8.31 9.89 0.54
C TYR A 105 6.81 10.17 0.73
N VAL A 106 5.97 9.15 0.56
CA VAL A 106 4.51 9.27 0.75
C VAL A 106 4.17 9.58 2.20
N ALA A 107 4.83 8.92 3.16
CA ALA A 107 4.65 9.20 4.59
C ALA A 107 5.08 10.63 4.95
N LEU A 108 6.20 11.10 4.44
CA LEU A 108 6.74 12.43 4.73
C LEU A 108 5.92 13.56 4.09
N THR A 109 5.39 13.34 2.89
CA THR A 109 4.75 14.41 2.09
C THR A 109 3.23 14.36 2.10
N GLY A 110 2.65 13.22 2.44
CA GLY A 110 1.21 12.98 2.33
C GLY A 110 0.66 12.98 0.90
N LYS A 111 1.56 12.80 -0.10
CA LYS A 111 1.21 12.81 -1.52
C LYS A 111 1.14 11.40 -2.06
N THR A 112 0.09 11.08 -2.81
CA THR A 112 -0.01 9.83 -3.55
C THR A 112 1.03 9.80 -4.67
N VAL A 113 1.69 8.65 -4.82
CA VAL A 113 2.65 8.38 -5.90
C VAL A 113 2.13 7.24 -6.77
N ASN A 114 2.15 7.45 -8.09
CA ASN A 114 1.75 6.45 -9.08
C ASN A 114 2.87 6.28 -10.10
N ILE A 115 3.54 5.14 -10.06
CA ILE A 115 4.68 4.80 -10.90
C ILE A 115 4.26 3.74 -11.92
N LYS A 116 4.43 4.05 -13.19
CA LYS A 116 4.05 3.17 -14.30
C LYS A 116 5.05 2.03 -14.51
N ASP A 117 6.34 2.31 -14.31
CA ASP A 117 7.41 1.35 -14.55
C ASP A 117 8.62 1.68 -13.64
N ALA A 118 8.80 0.88 -12.58
CA ALA A 118 9.87 1.05 -11.61
C ALA A 118 11.28 0.88 -12.19
N TYR A 119 11.40 0.18 -13.33
CA TYR A 119 12.68 -0.01 -14.01
C TYR A 119 13.11 1.19 -14.84
N LYS A 120 12.18 2.12 -15.10
CA LYS A 120 12.39 3.36 -15.86
C LYS A 120 12.24 4.62 -15.03
N GLU A 121 11.83 4.47 -13.77
CA GLU A 121 11.62 5.59 -12.87
C GLU A 121 12.99 6.10 -12.36
N GLU A 122 13.21 7.42 -12.47
CA GLU A 122 14.46 8.07 -12.04
C GLU A 122 14.28 8.87 -10.74
N GLY A 123 13.04 9.15 -10.34
CA GLY A 123 12.72 9.94 -9.15
C GLY A 123 12.98 9.22 -7.84
N PHE A 124 12.86 7.88 -7.86
CA PHE A 124 12.96 7.01 -6.68
C PHE A 124 14.03 5.93 -6.85
N ASP A 125 14.46 5.36 -5.72
CA ASP A 125 15.39 4.24 -5.71
C ASP A 125 14.65 2.90 -5.69
N PHE A 126 14.78 2.14 -6.75
CA PHE A 126 14.26 0.79 -6.91
C PHE A 126 15.33 -0.30 -6.94
N GLU A 127 16.54 -0.02 -6.48
CA GLU A 127 17.62 -1.01 -6.49
C GLU A 127 17.26 -2.23 -5.62
N GLY A 128 16.69 -1.98 -4.44
CA GLY A 128 16.19 -3.03 -3.55
C GLY A 128 15.11 -3.90 -4.21
N THR A 129 14.17 -3.27 -4.90
CA THR A 129 13.11 -3.96 -5.68
C THR A 129 13.71 -4.82 -6.80
N LYS A 130 14.62 -4.25 -7.58
CA LYS A 130 15.30 -4.97 -8.67
C LYS A 130 16.12 -6.16 -8.17
N ASN A 131 16.76 -6.03 -7.01
CA ASN A 131 17.50 -7.12 -6.37
C ASN A 131 16.57 -8.22 -5.83
N PHE A 132 15.43 -7.84 -5.28
CA PHE A 132 14.39 -8.80 -4.88
C PHE A 132 13.84 -9.56 -6.10
N ASP A 133 13.51 -8.86 -7.17
CA ASP A 133 13.02 -9.45 -8.42
C ASP A 133 13.99 -10.48 -8.99
N LYS A 134 15.28 -10.16 -9.03
CA LYS A 134 16.33 -11.09 -9.48
C LYS A 134 16.39 -12.39 -8.66
N LYS A 135 16.17 -12.29 -7.35
CA LYS A 135 16.24 -13.43 -6.43
C LYS A 135 14.98 -14.27 -6.45
N SER A 136 13.82 -13.65 -6.57
CA SER A 136 12.51 -14.29 -6.48
C SER A 136 11.98 -14.76 -7.84
N GLY A 137 12.49 -14.23 -8.94
CA GLY A 137 11.91 -14.41 -10.29
C GLY A 137 10.63 -13.59 -10.50
N TYR A 138 10.26 -12.73 -9.56
CA TYR A 138 9.16 -11.80 -9.70
C TYR A 138 9.56 -10.60 -10.56
N HIS A 139 8.61 -9.86 -11.11
CA HIS A 139 8.88 -8.62 -11.85
C HIS A 139 7.96 -7.51 -11.37
N SER A 140 8.47 -6.71 -10.44
CA SER A 140 7.79 -5.53 -9.93
C SER A 140 7.80 -4.43 -10.98
N LYS A 141 6.64 -4.10 -11.52
CA LYS A 141 6.55 -3.15 -12.64
C LYS A 141 6.00 -1.80 -12.21
N SER A 142 4.77 -1.77 -11.73
CA SER A 142 4.08 -0.53 -11.39
C SER A 142 3.74 -0.47 -9.91
N PHE A 143 3.74 0.74 -9.35
CA PHE A 143 3.43 1.00 -7.96
C PHE A 143 2.41 2.12 -7.83
N LEU A 144 1.40 1.89 -7.01
CA LEU A 144 0.52 2.93 -6.49
C LEU A 144 0.72 2.97 -4.97
N THR A 145 1.19 4.10 -4.45
CA THR A 145 1.46 4.28 -3.03
C THR A 145 0.65 5.46 -2.51
N VAL A 146 -0.16 5.22 -1.49
CA VAL A 146 -1.08 6.21 -0.94
C VAL A 146 -0.89 6.38 0.57
N PRO A 147 -1.00 7.61 1.10
CA PRO A 147 -0.96 7.85 2.54
C PRO A 147 -2.29 7.45 3.19
N LEU A 148 -2.22 6.84 4.36
CA LEU A 148 -3.36 6.65 5.25
C LEU A 148 -3.37 7.74 6.30
N LYS A 149 -4.49 8.43 6.45
CA LYS A 149 -4.64 9.56 7.36
C LYS A 149 -5.77 9.33 8.36
N ASN A 150 -5.56 9.80 9.59
CA ASN A 150 -6.62 9.85 10.59
C ASN A 150 -7.56 11.06 10.35
N HIS A 151 -8.55 11.24 11.21
CA HIS A 151 -9.52 12.33 11.14
C HIS A 151 -8.90 13.73 11.36
N GLU A 152 -7.70 13.80 11.93
CA GLU A 152 -6.93 15.03 12.14
C GLU A 152 -5.97 15.34 10.97
N ASN A 153 -6.04 14.56 9.88
CA ASN A 153 -5.15 14.62 8.72
C ASN A 153 -3.68 14.21 8.99
N GLU A 154 -3.40 13.60 10.12
CA GLU A 154 -2.08 13.06 10.41
C GLU A 154 -1.88 11.74 9.67
N ILE A 155 -0.68 11.52 9.18
CA ILE A 155 -0.34 10.28 8.47
C ILE A 155 -0.09 9.18 9.51
N ILE A 156 -0.91 8.15 9.47
CA ILE A 156 -0.84 6.99 10.38
C ILE A 156 -0.27 5.74 9.69
N GLY A 157 -0.10 5.80 8.39
CA GLY A 157 0.45 4.68 7.62
C GLY A 157 0.53 4.98 6.14
N VAL A 158 0.95 3.97 5.40
CA VAL A 158 1.06 3.99 3.93
C VAL A 158 0.57 2.66 3.38
N MET A 159 -0.15 2.72 2.28
CA MET A 159 -0.53 1.54 1.50
C MET A 159 0.13 1.59 0.13
N GLN A 160 0.73 0.47 -0.26
CA GLN A 160 1.41 0.31 -1.55
C GLN A 160 0.89 -0.92 -2.30
#